data_e8832e794b9c4df2cd1248eb3518c158
#
_entry.id   e8832e794b9c4df2cd1248eb3518c158
#
_cell.length_a   1.000
_cell.length_b   1.000
_cell.length_c   1.000
_cell.angle_alpha   90.00
_cell.angle_beta   90.00
_cell.angle_gamma   90.00
#
_symmetry.space_group_name_H-M   'P 1'
#
loop_
_entity.id
_entity.type
_entity.pdbx_description
1 polymer ?
#
loop_
_entity_poly.entity_id
_entity_poly.type
_entity_poly.pdbx_seq_one_letter_code
_entity_poly.pdbx_strand_id
1 'polypeptide(L)'
;MVRLVLRATSVVALPALVALSLVSPFLAAAPARAADAAAGQAIAQRWCASCHVVGTAPQSAASDAPTFAAIAARDGDVSGAWLAFRLLKPHPQMPQVSLTRTEAADLAAYFATLKK
;
A
#
# COMPACT_ATOMS: atom_id res chain seq x y z
N MET A 1 61.82 -59.06 -25.52
CA MET A 1 61.56 -57.69 -25.97
C MET A 1 60.07 -57.56 -26.24
N VAL A 2 59.29 -57.05 -25.28
CA VAL A 2 57.85 -56.90 -25.39
C VAL A 2 57.58 -55.43 -25.63
N ARG A 3 57.01 -55.13 -26.81
CA ARG A 3 56.58 -53.77 -27.18
C ARG A 3 55.17 -53.51 -26.61
N LEU A 4 55.13 -52.67 -25.63
CA LEU A 4 53.88 -52.17 -25.05
C LEU A 4 53.29 -51.10 -25.97
N VAL A 5 52.18 -51.42 -26.61
CA VAL A 5 51.44 -50.47 -27.44
C VAL A 5 50.43 -49.75 -26.55
N LEU A 6 50.71 -48.52 -26.20
CA LEU A 6 49.73 -47.63 -25.54
C LEU A 6 48.68 -47.22 -26.58
N ARG A 7 47.45 -47.70 -26.43
CA ARG A 7 46.29 -47.14 -27.12
C ARG A 7 45.76 -45.97 -26.36
N ALA A 8 45.96 -44.78 -26.91
CA ALA A 8 45.31 -43.57 -26.42
C ALA A 8 43.85 -43.58 -26.81
N THR A 9 42.95 -43.83 -25.88
CA THR A 9 41.51 -43.65 -26.07
C THR A 9 41.19 -42.17 -25.80
N SER A 10 40.97 -41.42 -26.89
CA SER A 10 40.45 -40.05 -26.83
C SER A 10 39.01 -40.07 -26.36
N VAL A 11 38.79 -39.72 -25.12
CA VAL A 11 37.44 -39.44 -24.63
C VAL A 11 37.05 -38.04 -25.07
N VAL A 12 36.27 -37.99 -26.13
CA VAL A 12 35.60 -36.75 -26.57
C VAL A 12 34.47 -36.43 -25.55
N ALA A 13 34.79 -35.59 -24.57
CA ALA A 13 33.80 -35.06 -23.68
C ALA A 13 32.94 -34.05 -24.48
N LEU A 14 31.70 -34.42 -24.81
CA LEU A 14 30.68 -33.47 -25.23
C LEU A 14 30.33 -32.57 -24.00
N PRO A 15 30.49 -31.25 -24.10
CA PRO A 15 29.87 -30.38 -23.13
C PRO A 15 28.37 -30.34 -23.43
N ALA A 16 27.58 -31.07 -22.65
CA ALA A 16 26.13 -30.86 -22.61
C ALA A 16 25.88 -29.43 -22.10
N LEU A 17 25.68 -28.53 -23.03
CA LEU A 17 25.16 -27.19 -22.79
C LEU A 17 23.72 -27.34 -22.27
N VAL A 18 23.61 -27.47 -20.95
CA VAL A 18 22.33 -27.25 -20.26
C VAL A 18 22.10 -25.75 -20.30
N ALA A 19 21.51 -25.27 -21.37
CA ALA A 19 20.90 -23.96 -21.43
C ALA A 19 19.69 -23.99 -20.51
N LEU A 20 19.92 -23.82 -19.20
CA LEU A 20 18.89 -23.56 -18.21
C LEU A 20 18.36 -22.14 -18.49
N SER A 21 17.39 -22.08 -19.38
CA SER A 21 16.61 -20.88 -19.68
C SER A 21 15.98 -20.43 -18.38
N LEU A 22 16.60 -19.46 -17.70
CA LEU A 22 15.99 -18.69 -16.64
C LEU A 22 14.86 -17.86 -17.26
N VAL A 23 13.71 -18.52 -17.49
CA VAL A 23 12.45 -17.84 -17.69
C VAL A 23 12.11 -17.25 -16.32
N SER A 24 12.71 -16.10 -16.00
CA SER A 24 12.23 -15.27 -14.93
C SER A 24 10.80 -14.86 -15.28
N PRO A 25 9.79 -15.30 -14.54
CA PRO A 25 8.48 -14.70 -14.68
C PRO A 25 8.68 -13.23 -14.26
N PHE A 26 8.72 -12.33 -15.21
CA PHE A 26 8.52 -10.93 -14.97
C PHE A 26 7.09 -10.83 -14.40
N LEU A 27 6.97 -10.96 -13.09
CA LEU A 27 5.76 -10.51 -12.41
C LEU A 27 5.69 -9.01 -12.74
N ALA A 28 4.86 -8.68 -13.71
CA ALA A 28 4.49 -7.30 -13.95
C ALA A 28 3.83 -6.80 -12.67
N ALA A 29 4.63 -6.19 -11.79
CA ALA A 29 4.11 -5.47 -10.65
C ALA A 29 3.18 -4.40 -11.23
N ALA A 30 1.88 -4.56 -11.01
CA ALA A 30 0.93 -3.52 -11.35
C ALA A 30 1.46 -2.20 -10.75
N PRO A 31 1.48 -1.10 -11.51
CA PRO A 31 1.98 0.16 -11.00
C PRO A 31 1.22 0.49 -9.72
N ALA A 32 1.93 0.61 -8.61
CA ALA A 32 1.35 1.06 -7.37
C ALA A 32 0.83 2.49 -7.60
N ARG A 33 -0.49 2.65 -7.65
CA ARG A 33 -1.10 3.98 -7.77
C ARG A 33 -0.68 4.79 -6.53
N ALA A 34 -0.12 5.97 -6.76
CA ALA A 34 0.14 6.91 -5.67
C ALA A 34 -1.18 7.30 -4.99
N ALA A 35 -1.13 7.47 -3.68
CA ALA A 35 -2.29 7.90 -2.91
C ALA A 35 -2.73 9.32 -3.33
N ASP A 36 -4.03 9.51 -3.47
CA ASP A 36 -4.65 10.72 -4.01
C ASP A 36 -5.43 11.46 -2.91
N ALA A 37 -4.91 12.63 -2.51
CA ALA A 37 -5.54 13.44 -1.47
C ALA A 37 -6.92 14.00 -1.88
N ALA A 38 -7.15 14.26 -3.17
CA ALA A 38 -8.47 14.74 -3.63
C ALA A 38 -9.52 13.62 -3.55
N ALA A 39 -9.15 12.40 -3.92
CA ALA A 39 -9.99 11.22 -3.70
C ALA A 39 -10.26 10.99 -2.21
N GLY A 40 -9.22 11.15 -1.36
CA GLY A 40 -9.35 11.08 0.10
C GLY A 40 -10.30 12.13 0.66
N GLN A 41 -10.26 13.36 0.16
CA GLN A 41 -11.20 14.42 0.53
C GLN A 41 -12.65 14.06 0.15
N ALA A 42 -12.85 13.51 -1.04
CA ALA A 42 -14.18 13.08 -1.48
C ALA A 42 -14.74 11.96 -0.58
N ILE A 43 -13.90 11.00 -0.17
CA ILE A 43 -14.26 9.96 0.79
C ILE A 43 -14.67 10.57 2.13
N ALA A 44 -13.86 11.51 2.65
CA ALA A 44 -14.12 12.21 3.91
C ALA A 44 -15.46 12.95 3.88
N GLN A 45 -15.73 13.67 2.81
CA GLN A 45 -17.01 14.39 2.64
C GLN A 45 -18.20 13.45 2.57
N ARG A 46 -18.06 12.32 1.88
CA ARG A 46 -19.14 11.36 1.70
C ARG A 46 -19.50 10.61 2.97
N TRP A 47 -18.50 10.18 3.75
CA TRP A 47 -18.72 9.23 4.84
C TRP A 47 -18.52 9.83 6.24
N CYS A 48 -17.79 10.94 6.36
CA CYS A 48 -17.36 11.46 7.66
C CYS A 48 -17.94 12.84 7.97
N ALA A 49 -18.35 13.61 6.95
CA ALA A 49 -18.77 15.00 7.12
C ALA A 49 -20.10 15.17 7.88
N SER A 50 -20.88 14.10 8.04
CA SER A 50 -22.09 14.15 8.85
C SER A 50 -21.82 14.37 10.35
N CYS A 51 -20.61 14.02 10.83
CA CYS A 51 -20.22 14.15 12.23
C CYS A 51 -18.93 14.94 12.43
N HIS A 52 -17.97 14.85 11.51
CA HIS A 52 -16.68 15.53 11.58
C HIS A 52 -16.61 16.75 10.69
N VAL A 53 -15.96 17.80 11.14
CA VAL A 53 -15.48 18.86 10.25
C VAL A 53 -14.30 18.29 9.46
N VAL A 54 -14.49 18.01 8.20
CA VAL A 54 -13.51 17.33 7.35
C VAL A 54 -12.63 18.27 6.55
N GLY A 55 -13.04 19.54 6.36
CA GLY A 55 -12.32 20.55 5.61
C GLY A 55 -11.65 21.58 6.49
N THR A 56 -10.97 22.53 5.83
CA THR A 56 -10.37 23.71 6.48
C THR A 56 -11.29 24.91 6.54
N ALA A 57 -12.36 24.92 5.74
CA ALA A 57 -13.36 25.98 5.76
C ALA A 57 -14.20 25.91 7.05
N PRO A 58 -14.70 27.03 7.54
CA PRO A 58 -15.64 27.05 8.67
C PRO A 58 -16.87 26.21 8.32
N GLN A 59 -16.99 25.07 8.93
CA GLN A 59 -18.14 24.20 8.84
C GLN A 59 -18.68 24.02 10.24
N SER A 60 -19.98 24.17 10.42
CA SER A 60 -20.62 23.81 11.67
C SER A 60 -20.60 22.29 11.76
N ALA A 61 -19.91 21.75 12.75
CA ALA A 61 -19.98 20.32 13.05
C ALA A 61 -21.41 20.00 13.50
N ALA A 62 -21.97 18.93 12.97
CA ALA A 62 -23.27 18.43 13.43
C ALA A 62 -23.16 17.68 14.78
N SER A 63 -21.93 17.53 15.33
CA SER A 63 -21.66 16.82 16.57
C SER A 63 -20.36 17.33 17.23
N ASP A 64 -20.11 16.90 18.46
CA ASP A 64 -18.87 17.15 19.20
C ASP A 64 -17.68 16.29 18.73
N ALA A 65 -17.79 15.64 17.57
CA ALA A 65 -16.73 14.84 17.01
C ALA A 65 -15.49 15.71 16.69
N PRO A 66 -14.26 15.23 16.96
CA PRO A 66 -13.06 15.99 16.68
C PRO A 66 -12.92 16.29 15.19
N THR A 67 -12.46 17.48 14.84
CA THR A 67 -12.21 17.83 13.45
C THR A 67 -11.08 16.99 12.86
N PHE A 68 -11.03 16.79 11.56
CA PHE A 68 -9.94 16.08 10.88
C PHE A 68 -8.60 16.78 11.11
N ALA A 69 -8.58 18.11 11.13
CA ALA A 69 -7.37 18.87 11.48
C ALA A 69 -6.89 18.58 12.91
N ALA A 70 -7.81 18.48 13.88
CA ALA A 70 -7.46 18.11 15.25
C ALA A 70 -6.95 16.66 15.35
N ILE A 71 -7.55 15.73 14.61
CA ILE A 71 -7.07 14.34 14.53
C ILE A 71 -5.66 14.30 13.93
N ALA A 72 -5.44 14.98 12.80
CA ALA A 72 -4.15 15.05 12.13
C ALA A 72 -3.05 15.62 13.03
N ALA A 73 -3.38 16.63 13.85
CA ALA A 73 -2.43 17.25 14.77
C ALA A 73 -2.11 16.37 15.98
N ARG A 74 -3.13 15.68 16.54
CA ARG A 74 -2.99 14.87 17.75
C ARG A 74 -2.31 13.55 17.54
N ASP A 75 -2.73 12.81 16.51
CA ASP A 75 -2.38 11.41 16.33
C ASP A 75 -1.11 11.22 15.47
N GLY A 76 -0.48 12.33 15.06
CA GLY A 76 0.84 12.33 14.40
C GLY A 76 0.82 11.67 13.01
N ASP A 77 0.98 10.36 12.93
CA ASP A 77 0.99 9.64 11.66
C ASP A 77 -0.36 8.96 11.40
N VAL A 78 -1.24 9.65 10.68
CA VAL A 78 -2.50 9.11 10.21
C VAL A 78 -2.24 8.36 8.90
N SER A 79 -1.71 7.14 9.02
CA SER A 79 -1.46 6.27 7.87
C SER A 79 -2.71 5.50 7.44
N GLY A 80 -2.68 4.94 6.21
CA GLY A 80 -3.76 4.06 5.75
C GLY A 80 -3.97 2.84 6.67
N ALA A 81 -2.89 2.28 7.23
CA ALA A 81 -2.97 1.17 8.18
C ALA A 81 -3.60 1.61 9.52
N TRP A 82 -3.23 2.80 10.01
CA TRP A 82 -3.84 3.38 11.21
C TRP A 82 -5.34 3.62 11.01
N LEU A 83 -5.74 4.20 9.87
CA LEU A 83 -7.15 4.41 9.53
C LEU A 83 -7.91 3.09 9.46
N ALA A 84 -7.37 2.09 8.76
CA ALA A 84 -7.99 0.78 8.67
C ALA A 84 -8.24 0.18 10.07
N PHE A 85 -7.25 0.25 10.96
CA PHE A 85 -7.38 -0.23 12.33
C PHE A 85 -8.44 0.55 13.13
N ARG A 86 -8.45 1.88 13.04
CA ARG A 86 -9.41 2.74 13.77
C ARG A 86 -10.83 2.56 13.28
N LEU A 87 -11.03 2.33 11.98
CA LEU A 87 -12.34 2.11 11.39
C LEU A 87 -12.90 0.71 11.65
N LEU A 88 -12.03 -0.29 11.91
CA LEU A 88 -12.46 -1.62 12.34
C LEU A 88 -13.01 -1.63 13.78
N LYS A 89 -12.53 -0.71 14.63
CA LYS A 89 -12.99 -0.54 16.02
C LYS A 89 -13.41 0.91 16.25
N PRO A 90 -14.50 1.34 15.63
CA PRO A 90 -14.99 2.69 15.82
C PRO A 90 -15.44 2.90 17.27
N HIS A 91 -15.36 4.14 17.75
CA HIS A 91 -15.98 4.47 19.04
C HIS A 91 -17.51 4.36 18.94
N PRO A 92 -18.24 4.20 20.07
CA PRO A 92 -19.64 3.80 20.06
C PRO A 92 -20.61 4.62 19.20
N GLN A 93 -20.30 5.89 18.97
CA GLN A 93 -21.16 6.80 18.18
C GLN A 93 -20.74 6.91 16.71
N MET A 94 -19.65 6.27 16.31
CA MET A 94 -19.17 6.31 14.94
C MET A 94 -19.68 5.10 14.16
N PRO A 95 -20.35 5.29 13.03
CA PRO A 95 -20.76 4.19 12.18
C PRO A 95 -19.54 3.46 11.62
N GLN A 96 -19.69 2.15 11.41
CA GLN A 96 -18.63 1.35 10.80
C GLN A 96 -18.53 1.69 9.32
N VAL A 97 -17.36 2.13 8.88
CA VAL A 97 -17.06 2.41 7.48
C VAL A 97 -15.96 1.45 7.02
N SER A 98 -16.24 0.69 5.97
CA SER A 98 -15.29 -0.21 5.35
C SER A 98 -14.62 0.47 4.17
N LEU A 99 -13.32 0.67 4.25
CA LEU A 99 -12.50 1.22 3.17
C LEU A 99 -11.62 0.12 2.57
N THR A 100 -11.45 0.15 1.27
CA THR A 100 -10.39 -0.60 0.60
C THR A 100 -9.02 -0.06 1.01
N ARG A 101 -7.97 -0.83 0.74
CA ARG A 101 -6.60 -0.37 1.02
C ARG A 101 -6.26 0.93 0.28
N THR A 102 -6.70 1.06 -0.96
CA THR A 102 -6.49 2.28 -1.77
C THR A 102 -7.24 3.46 -1.18
N GLU A 103 -8.51 3.30 -0.82
CA GLU A 103 -9.29 4.37 -0.19
C GLU A 103 -8.72 4.80 1.16
N ALA A 104 -8.21 3.86 1.95
CA ALA A 104 -7.54 4.19 3.21
C ALA A 104 -6.23 4.97 2.98
N ALA A 105 -5.48 4.64 1.92
CA ALA A 105 -4.29 5.38 1.54
C ALA A 105 -4.63 6.80 1.02
N ASP A 106 -5.65 6.92 0.18
CA ASP A 106 -6.14 8.20 -0.32
C ASP A 106 -6.61 9.10 0.82
N LEU A 107 -7.37 8.55 1.76
CA LEU A 107 -7.83 9.28 2.95
C LEU A 107 -6.64 9.70 3.84
N ALA A 108 -5.64 8.86 4.01
CA ALA A 108 -4.41 9.20 4.74
C ALA A 108 -3.64 10.34 4.06
N ALA A 109 -3.57 10.33 2.72
CA ALA A 109 -2.98 11.43 1.96
C ALA A 109 -3.74 12.74 2.18
N TYR A 110 -5.05 12.69 2.27
CA TYR A 110 -5.86 13.86 2.61
C TYR A 110 -5.55 14.38 4.03
N PHE A 111 -5.48 13.49 5.04
CA PHE A 111 -5.08 13.88 6.39
C PHE A 111 -3.72 14.57 6.44
N ALA A 112 -2.78 14.13 5.60
CA ALA A 112 -1.46 14.75 5.52
C ALA A 112 -1.52 16.22 5.05
N THR A 113 -2.51 16.59 4.22
CA THR A 113 -2.72 17.99 3.80
C THR A 113 -3.27 18.89 4.90
N LEU A 114 -3.84 18.32 5.96
CA LEU A 114 -4.45 19.04 7.07
C LEU A 114 -3.46 19.31 8.22
N LYS A 115 -2.28 18.70 8.16
CA LYS A 115 -1.19 18.99 9.11
C LYS A 115 -0.65 20.41 8.84
N LYS A 116 -0.62 21.22 9.86
CA LYS A 116 0.02 22.55 9.84
C LYS A 116 1.32 22.50 10.61
#